data_dea5e8b001b58ae1f194ba0b52ff0e6f
#
_entry.id   dea5e8b001b58ae1f194ba0b52ff0e6f
#
_cell.length_a   1.000
_cell.length_b   1.000
_cell.length_c   1.000
_cell.angle_alpha   90.00
_cell.angle_beta   90.00
_cell.angle_gamma   90.00
#
_symmetry.space_group_name_H-M   'P 1'
#
loop_
_entity.id
_entity.type
_entity.pdbx_description
1 polymer ?
#
loop_
_entity_poly.entity_id
_entity_poly.type
_entity_poly.pdbx_seq_one_letter_code
_entity_poly.pdbx_strand_id
1 'polypeptide(L)'
;MQTKPAVSRAKAYLKVRHKNVRDAMKALKLDGLLLTHPPDLAYLTNFTGDDSVGLITEKGFFLVTDFRYQEQAELEAGWLDISVREGKMAQTIANAMKAAKVVRVGFEANFTTFGQIDAIDRAVKELKKNSGNGDIREVELVPLEDVMCSIRKVKDDHEVDLIRKSIVLAEEAFDAILPEIKIGQTESWIAGQLIAEMRSRGASSASFPVIVATGSNSSLPHYRPGDHEAPVQKDQPLLIDWGAVYRGYCSDLTRTLMIGRVNPKIKQIYKTVLEARDAAIKFLRPGVTSLQADRIARDVIEAAGFGKEFGHGLGHGIGREIHELPRMSKWAAEEELRPGMIVTVEPGIYLAGEGGVRIEDDVLITHSGCEVLSSLDRSFEGCHIE
;
A
#
# COMPACT_ATOMS: atom_id res chain seq x y z
N MET A 1 32.63 -24.33 15.44
CA MET A 1 32.83 -23.26 14.43
C MET A 1 31.53 -23.13 13.65
N GLN A 2 30.71 -22.16 13.97
CA GLN A 2 29.55 -21.85 13.12
C GLN A 2 30.09 -21.19 11.85
N THR A 3 29.87 -21.83 10.70
CA THR A 3 30.13 -21.24 9.39
C THR A 3 29.33 -19.98 9.26
N LYS A 4 29.98 -18.81 9.05
CA LYS A 4 29.25 -17.56 8.70
C LYS A 4 28.32 -17.87 7.56
N PRO A 5 27.01 -17.49 7.64
CA PRO A 5 26.09 -17.66 6.54
C PRO A 5 26.67 -16.97 5.29
N ALA A 6 26.49 -17.60 4.12
CA ALA A 6 26.94 -17.02 2.87
C ALA A 6 26.28 -15.64 2.70
N VAL A 7 27.08 -14.60 2.45
CA VAL A 7 26.61 -13.23 2.22
C VAL A 7 25.49 -13.26 1.18
N SER A 8 24.31 -12.77 1.54
CA SER A 8 23.18 -12.72 0.63
C SER A 8 23.55 -11.84 -0.58
N ARG A 9 23.22 -12.29 -1.80
CA ARG A 9 23.43 -11.51 -3.02
C ARG A 9 22.12 -10.82 -3.40
N ALA A 10 22.24 -9.61 -3.92
CA ALA A 10 21.08 -8.90 -4.47
C ALA A 10 20.36 -9.74 -5.53
N LYS A 11 19.05 -9.94 -5.36
CA LYS A 11 18.21 -10.65 -6.33
C LYS A 11 18.18 -9.90 -7.68
N ALA A 12 17.88 -10.61 -8.76
CA ALA A 12 17.89 -10.02 -10.11
C ALA A 12 16.95 -8.80 -10.25
N TYR A 13 15.75 -8.89 -9.71
CA TYR A 13 14.77 -7.79 -9.73
C TYR A 13 15.26 -6.54 -8.97
N LEU A 14 16.03 -6.69 -7.88
CA LEU A 14 16.62 -5.54 -7.18
C LEU A 14 17.57 -4.73 -8.07
N LYS A 15 18.29 -5.38 -8.96
CA LYS A 15 19.18 -4.68 -9.90
C LYS A 15 18.40 -3.78 -10.86
N VAL A 16 17.23 -4.22 -11.30
CA VAL A 16 16.32 -3.41 -12.14
C VAL A 16 15.80 -2.23 -11.35
N ARG A 17 15.33 -2.45 -10.12
CA ARG A 17 14.84 -1.39 -9.23
C ARG A 17 15.93 -0.35 -8.94
N HIS A 18 17.16 -0.80 -8.63
CA HIS A 18 18.31 0.11 -8.44
C HIS A 18 18.64 0.91 -9.69
N LYS A 19 18.53 0.30 -10.87
CA LYS A 19 18.72 1.02 -12.12
C LYS A 19 17.68 2.14 -12.27
N ASN A 20 16.40 1.83 -12.05
CA ASN A 20 15.31 2.82 -12.17
C ASN A 20 15.51 4.01 -11.21
N VAL A 21 15.91 3.75 -9.96
CA VAL A 21 16.21 4.82 -9.00
C VAL A 21 17.42 5.64 -9.45
N ARG A 22 18.50 5.01 -9.91
CA ARG A 22 19.69 5.74 -10.40
C ARG A 22 19.41 6.55 -11.65
N ASP A 23 18.55 6.07 -12.54
CA ASP A 23 18.11 6.84 -13.71
C ASP A 23 17.30 8.08 -13.28
N ALA A 24 16.42 7.96 -12.27
CA ALA A 24 15.71 9.09 -11.69
C ALA A 24 16.66 10.07 -11.00
N MET A 25 17.61 9.58 -10.19
CA MET A 25 18.65 10.40 -9.55
C MET A 25 19.44 11.18 -10.61
N LYS A 26 19.84 10.55 -11.70
CA LYS A 26 20.57 11.20 -12.80
C LYS A 26 19.75 12.31 -13.46
N ALA A 27 18.46 12.07 -13.72
CA ALA A 27 17.56 13.07 -14.29
C ALA A 27 17.41 14.30 -13.37
N LEU A 28 17.41 14.07 -12.06
CA LEU A 28 17.32 15.11 -11.02
C LEU A 28 18.67 15.71 -10.62
N LYS A 29 19.78 15.26 -11.24
CA LYS A 29 21.17 15.68 -10.95
C LYS A 29 21.54 15.46 -9.48
N LEU A 30 21.20 14.30 -8.93
CA LEU A 30 21.50 13.90 -7.55
C LEU A 30 22.68 12.91 -7.51
N ASP A 31 23.55 13.07 -6.51
CA ASP A 31 24.65 12.13 -6.23
C ASP A 31 24.20 10.99 -5.31
N GLY A 32 23.16 11.24 -4.50
CA GLY A 32 22.58 10.28 -3.58
C GLY A 32 21.09 10.51 -3.38
N LEU A 33 20.40 9.45 -2.94
CA LEU A 33 19.02 9.52 -2.47
C LEU A 33 18.96 8.88 -1.08
N LEU A 34 18.47 9.64 -0.11
CA LEU A 34 18.25 9.20 1.26
C LEU A 34 16.86 8.58 1.37
N LEU A 35 16.81 7.36 1.89
CA LEU A 35 15.59 6.57 2.05
C LEU A 35 15.30 6.45 3.55
N THR A 36 14.36 7.23 4.04
CA THR A 36 13.91 7.22 5.44
C THR A 36 12.61 6.45 5.63
N HIS A 37 11.93 6.12 4.53
CA HIS A 37 10.65 5.43 4.51
C HIS A 37 10.86 3.91 4.43
N PRO A 38 10.43 3.11 5.45
CA PRO A 38 10.68 1.67 5.49
C PRO A 38 10.20 0.89 4.24
N PRO A 39 9.00 1.15 3.66
CA PRO A 39 8.58 0.50 2.43
C PRO A 39 9.54 0.70 1.26
N ASP A 40 10.13 1.90 1.08
CA ASP A 40 11.07 2.20 0.01
C ASP A 40 12.42 1.52 0.24
N LEU A 41 12.88 1.51 1.49
CA LEU A 41 14.09 0.79 1.87
C LEU A 41 13.93 -0.71 1.60
N ALA A 42 12.83 -1.31 2.04
CA ALA A 42 12.54 -2.72 1.80
C ALA A 42 12.33 -3.03 0.30
N TYR A 43 11.72 -2.13 -0.47
CA TYR A 43 11.58 -2.26 -1.92
C TYR A 43 12.93 -2.41 -2.64
N LEU A 44 13.94 -1.65 -2.21
CA LEU A 44 15.25 -1.64 -2.82
C LEU A 44 16.23 -2.65 -2.23
N THR A 45 15.99 -3.17 -1.02
CA THR A 45 16.98 -3.99 -0.31
C THR A 45 16.49 -5.36 0.13
N ASN A 46 15.17 -5.55 0.24
CA ASN A 46 14.49 -6.63 0.98
C ASN A 46 14.74 -6.61 2.49
N PHE A 47 15.40 -5.59 3.02
CA PHE A 47 15.55 -5.42 4.45
C PHE A 47 14.21 -5.01 5.06
N THR A 48 13.80 -5.72 6.11
CA THR A 48 12.47 -5.57 6.74
C THR A 48 12.51 -4.96 8.13
N GLY A 49 13.68 -4.50 8.58
CA GLY A 49 13.83 -3.84 9.87
C GLY A 49 13.38 -2.37 9.83
N ASP A 50 12.92 -1.91 10.99
CA ASP A 50 12.57 -0.51 11.23
C ASP A 50 13.79 0.33 11.63
N ASP A 51 13.58 1.59 12.04
CA ASP A 51 14.60 2.50 12.56
C ASP A 51 15.93 2.52 11.77
N SER A 52 15.83 2.39 10.46
CA SER A 52 16.97 2.31 9.57
C SER A 52 16.82 3.31 8.42
N VAL A 53 17.97 3.72 7.86
CA VAL A 53 18.02 4.68 6.76
C VAL A 53 18.94 4.16 5.67
N GLY A 54 18.48 4.21 4.44
CA GLY A 54 19.27 3.89 3.25
C GLY A 54 19.88 5.14 2.61
N LEU A 55 21.07 5.01 2.05
CA LEU A 55 21.65 6.01 1.14
C LEU A 55 22.09 5.29 -0.13
N ILE A 56 21.30 5.40 -1.21
CA ILE A 56 21.71 4.90 -2.51
C ILE A 56 22.47 5.96 -3.28
N THR A 57 23.56 5.56 -3.93
CA THR A 57 24.41 6.40 -4.76
C THR A 57 24.62 5.77 -6.13
N GLU A 58 25.33 6.42 -7.02
CA GLU A 58 25.70 5.81 -8.32
C GLU A 58 26.44 4.49 -8.14
N LYS A 59 27.36 4.40 -7.15
CA LYS A 59 28.32 3.30 -7.00
C LYS A 59 28.04 2.35 -5.85
N GLY A 60 27.25 2.78 -4.85
CA GLY A 60 27.04 2.02 -3.63
C GLY A 60 25.64 2.16 -3.07
N PHE A 61 25.38 1.35 -2.05
CA PHE A 61 24.17 1.47 -1.25
C PHE A 61 24.54 1.20 0.21
N PHE A 62 24.37 2.23 1.04
CA PHE A 62 24.65 2.24 2.46
C PHE A 62 23.37 2.01 3.24
N LEU A 63 23.43 1.14 4.25
CA LEU A 63 22.37 0.94 5.23
C LEU A 63 22.87 1.39 6.61
N VAL A 64 22.24 2.40 7.16
CA VAL A 64 22.51 2.88 8.54
C VAL A 64 21.40 2.32 9.42
N THR A 65 21.78 1.53 10.42
CA THR A 65 20.85 0.87 11.35
C THR A 65 21.40 0.94 12.78
N ASP A 66 20.77 0.23 13.72
CA ASP A 66 21.29 0.06 15.08
C ASP A 66 21.50 -1.41 15.45
N PHE A 67 22.02 -1.66 16.65
CA PHE A 67 22.40 -3.02 17.06
C PHE A 67 21.20 -4.00 17.10
N ARG A 68 19.98 -3.53 17.27
CA ARG A 68 18.75 -4.37 17.28
C ARG A 68 18.53 -5.07 15.95
N TYR A 69 18.95 -4.43 14.86
CA TYR A 69 18.75 -4.89 13.49
C TYR A 69 20.03 -5.35 12.80
N GLN A 70 21.18 -5.36 13.50
CA GLN A 70 22.47 -5.71 12.88
C GLN A 70 22.45 -7.11 12.29
N GLU A 71 22.07 -8.12 13.05
CA GLU A 71 22.02 -9.51 12.57
C GLU A 71 21.02 -9.67 11.42
N GLN A 72 19.84 -9.05 11.55
CA GLN A 72 18.83 -9.07 10.50
C GLN A 72 19.33 -8.41 9.20
N ALA A 73 20.01 -7.27 9.29
CA ALA A 73 20.58 -6.59 8.14
C ALA A 73 21.65 -7.43 7.43
N GLU A 74 22.52 -8.13 8.20
CA GLU A 74 23.51 -9.04 7.66
C GLU A 74 22.86 -10.25 6.93
N LEU A 75 21.75 -10.77 7.47
CA LEU A 75 21.02 -11.91 6.87
C LEU A 75 20.22 -11.51 5.62
N GLU A 76 19.48 -10.41 5.68
CA GLU A 76 18.56 -10.01 4.62
C GLU A 76 19.24 -9.19 3.52
N ALA A 77 20.18 -8.33 3.89
CA ALA A 77 20.81 -7.32 3.02
C ALA A 77 22.34 -7.21 3.18
N GLY A 78 23.03 -8.28 3.57
CA GLY A 78 24.48 -8.32 3.83
C GLY A 78 25.37 -7.96 2.65
N TRP A 79 24.80 -7.69 1.49
CA TRP A 79 25.48 -7.17 0.29
C TRP A 79 25.55 -5.62 0.27
N LEU A 80 24.94 -4.94 1.25
CA LEU A 80 25.02 -3.50 1.45
C LEU A 80 26.23 -3.12 2.30
N ASP A 81 26.63 -1.84 2.22
CA ASP A 81 27.55 -1.23 3.18
C ASP A 81 26.79 -0.92 4.47
N ILE A 82 26.81 -1.84 5.44
CA ILE A 82 26.07 -1.73 6.69
C ILE A 82 26.88 -0.94 7.71
N SER A 83 26.27 0.11 8.27
CA SER A 83 26.81 0.91 9.37
C SER A 83 25.89 0.84 10.58
N VAL A 84 26.36 0.22 11.65
CA VAL A 84 25.63 0.15 12.94
C VAL A 84 25.98 1.39 13.76
N ARG A 85 24.97 2.20 14.14
CA ARG A 85 25.19 3.40 14.93
C ARG A 85 25.55 3.08 16.37
N GLU A 86 26.55 3.76 16.90
CA GLU A 86 26.90 3.77 18.33
C GLU A 86 26.31 5.01 19.06
N GLY A 87 25.86 6.02 18.30
CA GLY A 87 25.32 7.28 18.79
C GLY A 87 24.10 7.75 18.05
N LYS A 88 24.06 9.04 17.67
CA LYS A 88 22.94 9.63 16.96
C LYS A 88 22.87 9.13 15.52
N MET A 89 21.70 8.71 15.06
CA MET A 89 21.44 8.28 13.68
C MET A 89 21.95 9.31 12.65
N ALA A 90 21.62 10.60 12.85
CA ALA A 90 22.03 11.68 11.96
C ALA A 90 23.55 11.78 11.77
N GLN A 91 24.35 11.51 12.82
CA GLN A 91 25.81 11.53 12.72
C GLN A 91 26.34 10.36 11.87
N THR A 92 25.76 9.16 12.02
CA THR A 92 26.14 8.00 11.22
C THR A 92 25.74 8.18 9.76
N ILE A 93 24.58 8.78 9.49
CA ILE A 93 24.16 9.15 8.13
C ILE A 93 25.13 10.15 7.51
N ALA A 94 25.50 11.20 8.24
CA ALA A 94 26.46 12.20 7.77
C ALA A 94 27.84 11.57 7.47
N ASN A 95 28.28 10.59 8.28
CA ASN A 95 29.51 9.83 8.02
C ASN A 95 29.37 8.97 6.74
N ALA A 96 28.23 8.33 6.50
CA ALA A 96 27.96 7.60 5.28
C ALA A 96 27.97 8.51 4.03
N MET A 97 27.35 9.70 4.12
CA MET A 97 27.40 10.73 3.06
C MET A 97 28.83 11.17 2.75
N LYS A 98 29.64 11.38 3.80
CA LYS A 98 31.07 11.69 3.64
C LYS A 98 31.84 10.56 2.96
N ALA A 99 31.66 9.32 3.41
CA ALA A 99 32.30 8.14 2.82
C ALA A 99 31.90 7.94 1.34
N ALA A 100 30.63 8.18 1.02
CA ALA A 100 30.10 8.13 -0.34
C ALA A 100 30.54 9.35 -1.21
N LYS A 101 31.10 10.41 -0.62
CA LYS A 101 31.51 11.66 -1.30
C LYS A 101 30.37 12.36 -2.05
N VAL A 102 29.15 12.23 -1.57
CA VAL A 102 27.97 12.88 -2.15
C VAL A 102 27.93 14.38 -1.80
N VAL A 103 27.39 15.18 -2.72
CA VAL A 103 27.29 16.65 -2.60
C VAL A 103 25.83 17.08 -2.68
N ARG A 104 25.03 16.43 -3.53
CA ARG A 104 23.64 16.75 -3.74
C ARG A 104 22.77 15.51 -3.47
N VAL A 105 22.08 15.51 -2.32
CA VAL A 105 21.34 14.35 -1.81
C VAL A 105 19.85 14.64 -1.76
N GLY A 106 19.08 13.88 -2.53
CA GLY A 106 17.62 13.94 -2.47
C GLY A 106 17.07 13.21 -1.24
N PHE A 107 15.91 13.62 -0.78
CA PHE A 107 15.12 12.90 0.23
C PHE A 107 13.62 13.04 -0.06
N GLU A 108 12.83 12.00 0.24
CA GLU A 108 11.38 12.03 0.07
C GLU A 108 10.74 12.94 1.14
N ALA A 109 10.29 14.15 0.75
CA ALA A 109 9.76 15.15 1.66
C ALA A 109 8.45 14.74 2.33
N ASN A 110 7.65 13.88 1.65
CA ASN A 110 6.39 13.38 2.18
C ASN A 110 6.56 12.37 3.35
N PHE A 111 7.75 11.78 3.49
CA PHE A 111 8.04 10.74 4.49
C PHE A 111 9.14 11.12 5.48
N THR A 112 10.01 12.05 5.12
CA THR A 112 11.10 12.53 5.99
C THR A 112 10.61 13.68 6.83
N THR A 113 10.60 13.55 8.15
CA THR A 113 10.17 14.65 9.02
C THR A 113 11.16 15.80 9.01
N PHE A 114 10.66 17.02 9.28
CA PHE A 114 11.54 18.19 9.43
C PHE A 114 12.62 17.99 10.49
N GLY A 115 12.26 17.33 11.63
CA GLY A 115 13.23 17.05 12.69
C GLY A 115 14.35 16.10 12.25
N GLN A 116 14.05 15.12 11.42
CA GLN A 116 15.06 14.21 10.87
C GLN A 116 16.02 14.95 9.94
N ILE A 117 15.48 15.72 8.99
CA ILE A 117 16.33 16.41 8.02
C ILE A 117 17.16 17.52 8.64
N ASP A 118 16.61 18.26 9.60
CA ASP A 118 17.35 19.28 10.36
C ASP A 118 18.49 18.66 11.20
N ALA A 119 18.26 17.50 11.82
CA ALA A 119 19.30 16.78 12.55
C ALA A 119 20.42 16.29 11.62
N ILE A 120 20.09 15.81 10.41
CA ILE A 120 21.07 15.37 9.41
C ILE A 120 21.87 16.58 8.90
N ASP A 121 21.21 17.68 8.56
CA ASP A 121 21.87 18.91 8.08
C ASP A 121 22.87 19.44 9.12
N ARG A 122 22.45 19.50 10.40
CA ARG A 122 23.35 19.90 11.49
C ARG A 122 24.56 18.96 11.63
N ALA A 123 24.33 17.64 11.54
CA ALA A 123 25.42 16.67 11.64
C ALA A 123 26.41 16.80 10.48
N VAL A 124 25.94 17.04 9.26
CA VAL A 124 26.79 17.29 8.08
C VAL A 124 27.62 18.58 8.25
N LYS A 125 26.99 19.68 8.72
CA LYS A 125 27.67 20.95 9.00
C LYS A 125 28.72 20.80 10.10
N GLU A 126 28.45 20.05 11.13
CA GLU A 126 29.38 19.73 12.22
C GLU A 126 30.59 18.93 11.72
N LEU A 127 30.37 17.91 10.90
CA LEU A 127 31.47 17.16 10.28
C LEU A 127 32.37 18.03 9.42
N LYS A 128 31.80 18.95 8.63
CA LYS A 128 32.56 19.89 7.79
C LYS A 128 33.45 20.81 8.68
N LYS A 129 32.87 21.33 9.78
CA LYS A 129 33.59 22.17 10.71
C LYS A 129 34.79 21.47 11.38
N ASN A 130 34.65 20.21 11.74
CA ASN A 130 35.64 19.41 12.45
C ASN A 130 36.71 18.77 11.54
N SER A 131 36.53 18.74 10.22
CA SER A 131 37.44 18.07 9.28
C SER A 131 38.52 18.96 8.67
N GLY A 132 38.62 20.26 9.06
CA GLY A 132 39.63 21.18 8.51
C GLY A 132 39.38 21.62 7.07
N ASN A 133 40.20 22.54 6.56
CA ASN A 133 40.03 23.10 5.21
C ASN A 133 40.29 22.03 4.13
N GLY A 134 39.23 21.54 3.48
CA GLY A 134 39.31 20.90 2.16
C GLY A 134 38.70 19.50 2.00
N ASP A 135 38.46 18.75 3.08
CA ASP A 135 38.09 17.31 2.95
C ASP A 135 36.58 17.03 2.81
N ILE A 136 35.71 17.95 3.16
CA ILE A 136 34.27 17.77 3.05
C ILE A 136 33.64 18.87 2.21
N ARG A 137 33.05 18.48 1.09
CA ARG A 137 32.21 19.38 0.28
C ARG A 137 30.92 19.69 1.04
N GLU A 138 30.34 20.85 0.76
CA GLU A 138 29.00 21.18 1.25
C GLU A 138 27.99 20.23 0.68
N VAL A 139 27.16 19.65 1.52
CA VAL A 139 26.06 18.74 1.07
C VAL A 139 24.79 19.56 1.00
N GLU A 140 24.18 19.59 -0.16
CA GLU A 140 22.84 20.13 -0.41
C GLU A 140 21.82 19.02 -0.21
N LEU A 141 20.86 19.20 0.70
CA LEU A 141 19.72 18.31 0.91
C LEU A 141 18.53 18.83 0.09
N VAL A 142 18.09 18.02 -0.88
CA VAL A 142 17.06 18.39 -1.87
C VAL A 142 15.76 17.67 -1.56
N PRO A 143 14.68 18.39 -1.17
CA PRO A 143 13.37 17.78 -0.99
C PRO A 143 12.82 17.31 -2.35
N LEU A 144 12.28 16.10 -2.37
CA LEU A 144 11.64 15.48 -3.53
C LEU A 144 10.22 15.11 -3.18
N GLU A 145 9.37 15.10 -4.19
CA GLU A 145 7.98 14.63 -4.07
C GLU A 145 7.79 13.42 -4.97
N ASP A 146 7.25 12.34 -4.40
CA ASP A 146 6.75 11.14 -5.08
C ASP A 146 7.71 10.42 -6.05
N VAL A 147 9.02 10.55 -5.89
CA VAL A 147 10.00 9.87 -6.76
C VAL A 147 9.90 8.35 -6.56
N MET A 148 9.96 7.88 -5.31
CA MET A 148 9.82 6.45 -5.01
C MET A 148 8.41 5.94 -5.30
N CYS A 149 7.37 6.70 -4.96
CA CYS A 149 5.98 6.37 -5.30
C CYS A 149 5.81 6.21 -6.82
N SER A 150 6.42 7.09 -7.62
CA SER A 150 6.39 7.01 -9.08
C SER A 150 7.12 5.80 -9.66
N ILE A 151 8.14 5.29 -8.98
CA ILE A 151 8.85 4.07 -9.37
C ILE A 151 8.04 2.84 -8.96
N ARG A 152 7.51 2.80 -7.73
CA ARG A 152 6.77 1.68 -7.16
C ARG A 152 5.40 1.43 -7.78
N LYS A 153 4.77 2.46 -8.40
CA LYS A 153 3.43 2.32 -8.98
C LYS A 153 3.35 1.28 -10.10
N VAL A 154 4.46 1.02 -10.83
CA VAL A 154 4.55 -0.06 -11.83
C VAL A 154 5.26 -1.25 -11.21
N LYS A 155 4.52 -2.30 -10.95
CA LYS A 155 5.00 -3.52 -10.28
C LYS A 155 5.77 -4.40 -11.25
N ASP A 156 6.87 -4.96 -10.80
CA ASP A 156 7.54 -6.06 -11.49
C ASP A 156 6.83 -7.40 -11.22
N ASP A 157 7.18 -8.45 -11.99
CA ASP A 157 6.53 -9.77 -11.88
C ASP A 157 6.63 -10.35 -10.45
N HIS A 158 7.75 -10.11 -9.76
CA HIS A 158 7.92 -10.57 -8.38
C HIS A 158 6.95 -9.89 -7.41
N GLU A 159 6.69 -8.59 -7.59
CA GLU A 159 5.72 -7.83 -6.80
C GLU A 159 4.29 -8.31 -7.07
N VAL A 160 3.96 -8.51 -8.35
CA VAL A 160 2.65 -9.06 -8.76
C VAL A 160 2.40 -10.42 -8.11
N ASP A 161 3.40 -11.32 -8.10
CA ASP A 161 3.28 -12.63 -7.44
C ASP A 161 3.05 -12.52 -5.93
N LEU A 162 3.68 -11.54 -5.25
CA LEU A 162 3.48 -11.33 -3.82
C LEU A 162 2.11 -10.74 -3.50
N ILE A 163 1.61 -9.81 -4.32
CA ILE A 163 0.26 -9.24 -4.19
C ILE A 163 -0.79 -10.33 -4.43
N ARG A 164 -0.65 -11.16 -5.47
CA ARG A 164 -1.54 -12.32 -5.68
C ARG A 164 -1.61 -13.24 -4.47
N LYS A 165 -0.46 -13.53 -3.84
CA LYS A 165 -0.44 -14.35 -2.61
C LYS A 165 -1.12 -13.64 -1.45
N SER A 166 -0.97 -12.33 -1.33
CA SER A 166 -1.67 -11.55 -0.31
C SER A 166 -3.19 -11.61 -0.49
N ILE A 167 -3.67 -11.49 -1.75
CA ILE A 167 -5.08 -11.63 -2.09
C ILE A 167 -5.60 -13.02 -1.73
N VAL A 168 -4.91 -14.09 -2.14
CA VAL A 168 -5.31 -15.47 -1.82
C VAL A 168 -5.44 -15.68 -0.31
N LEU A 169 -4.50 -15.16 0.49
CA LEU A 169 -4.58 -15.28 1.96
C LEU A 169 -5.80 -14.54 2.53
N ALA A 170 -6.14 -13.38 1.97
CA ALA A 170 -7.31 -12.61 2.38
C ALA A 170 -8.62 -13.33 1.97
N GLU A 171 -8.67 -13.90 0.77
CA GLU A 171 -9.83 -14.67 0.28
C GLU A 171 -10.05 -15.95 1.07
N GLU A 172 -9.01 -16.75 1.28
CA GLU A 172 -9.09 -17.98 2.09
C GLU A 172 -9.53 -17.72 3.54
N ALA A 173 -9.09 -16.58 4.11
CA ALA A 173 -9.52 -16.17 5.44
C ALA A 173 -11.00 -15.80 5.46
N PHE A 174 -11.49 -15.10 4.44
CA PHE A 174 -12.89 -14.75 4.30
C PHE A 174 -13.77 -16.00 4.11
N ASP A 175 -13.38 -16.91 3.23
CA ASP A 175 -14.09 -18.17 3.00
C ASP A 175 -14.19 -19.02 4.28
N ALA A 176 -13.18 -18.98 5.13
CA ALA A 176 -13.20 -19.70 6.40
C ALA A 176 -14.16 -19.10 7.42
N ILE A 177 -14.28 -17.77 7.48
CA ILE A 177 -15.19 -17.12 8.43
C ILE A 177 -16.63 -17.02 7.93
N LEU A 178 -16.85 -17.04 6.62
CA LEU A 178 -18.17 -16.84 6.01
C LEU A 178 -19.25 -17.77 6.61
N PRO A 179 -19.04 -19.11 6.74
CA PRO A 179 -20.01 -20.01 7.35
C PRO A 179 -20.19 -19.83 8.86
N GLU A 180 -19.27 -19.14 9.51
CA GLU A 180 -19.29 -18.87 10.95
C GLU A 180 -20.00 -17.55 11.31
N ILE A 181 -20.34 -16.71 10.32
CA ILE A 181 -21.07 -15.46 10.54
C ILE A 181 -22.52 -15.78 10.92
N LYS A 182 -22.93 -15.30 12.12
CA LYS A 182 -24.26 -15.56 12.70
C LYS A 182 -24.88 -14.29 13.23
N ILE A 183 -26.21 -14.23 13.21
CA ILE A 183 -26.98 -13.18 13.87
C ILE A 183 -26.58 -13.09 15.34
N GLY A 184 -26.36 -11.87 15.84
CA GLY A 184 -25.96 -11.58 17.21
C GLY A 184 -24.44 -11.46 17.43
N GLN A 185 -23.62 -11.86 16.46
CA GLN A 185 -22.17 -11.58 16.54
C GLN A 185 -21.87 -10.10 16.31
N THR A 186 -20.90 -9.57 17.03
CA THR A 186 -20.52 -8.16 16.89
C THR A 186 -19.58 -7.94 15.70
N GLU A 187 -19.55 -6.72 15.19
CA GLU A 187 -18.64 -6.29 14.13
C GLU A 187 -17.17 -6.56 14.51
N SER A 188 -16.79 -6.24 15.76
CA SER A 188 -15.42 -6.48 16.27
C SER A 188 -15.09 -7.98 16.37
N TRP A 189 -16.05 -8.84 16.69
CA TRP A 189 -15.82 -10.28 16.72
C TRP A 189 -15.47 -10.80 15.33
N ILE A 190 -16.25 -10.41 14.29
CA ILE A 190 -16.02 -10.81 12.90
C ILE A 190 -14.65 -10.30 12.42
N ALA A 191 -14.34 -9.02 12.67
CA ALA A 191 -13.05 -8.44 12.33
C ALA A 191 -11.89 -9.19 12.99
N GLY A 192 -12.04 -9.54 14.28
CA GLY A 192 -11.05 -10.31 15.04
C GLY A 192 -10.81 -11.71 14.47
N GLN A 193 -11.88 -12.43 14.09
CA GLN A 193 -11.76 -13.75 13.46
C GLN A 193 -11.06 -13.65 12.10
N LEU A 194 -11.43 -12.67 11.28
CA LEU A 194 -10.82 -12.48 9.97
C LEU A 194 -9.32 -12.19 10.06
N ILE A 195 -8.91 -11.34 11.01
CA ILE A 195 -7.49 -11.09 11.28
C ILE A 195 -6.78 -12.36 11.74
N ALA A 196 -7.37 -13.14 12.64
CA ALA A 196 -6.80 -14.38 13.13
C ALA A 196 -6.61 -15.40 12.00
N GLU A 197 -7.60 -15.52 11.11
CA GLU A 197 -7.55 -16.41 9.95
C GLU A 197 -6.48 -16.01 8.93
N MET A 198 -6.37 -14.71 8.60
CA MET A 198 -5.27 -14.21 7.75
C MET A 198 -3.90 -14.52 8.35
N ARG A 199 -3.72 -14.29 9.65
CA ARG A 199 -2.47 -14.58 10.37
C ARG A 199 -2.12 -16.07 10.39
N SER A 200 -3.10 -16.93 10.62
CA SER A 200 -2.92 -18.39 10.65
C SER A 200 -2.45 -18.95 9.30
N ARG A 201 -2.82 -18.28 8.20
CA ARG A 201 -2.42 -18.62 6.83
C ARG A 201 -1.10 -18.01 6.39
N GLY A 202 -0.47 -17.19 7.22
CA GLY A 202 0.87 -16.66 6.96
C GLY A 202 0.93 -15.19 6.55
N ALA A 203 -0.18 -14.44 6.66
CA ALA A 203 -0.12 -12.99 6.59
C ALA A 203 0.68 -12.42 7.77
N SER A 204 1.50 -11.42 7.54
CA SER A 204 2.24 -10.72 8.61
C SER A 204 1.34 -9.80 9.43
N SER A 205 0.29 -9.27 8.83
CA SER A 205 -0.73 -8.42 9.46
C SER A 205 -1.94 -8.27 8.53
N ALA A 206 -3.00 -7.63 8.98
CA ALA A 206 -3.95 -6.97 8.09
C ALA A 206 -3.26 -5.77 7.40
N SER A 207 -3.66 -5.42 6.18
CA SER A 207 -3.13 -4.27 5.40
C SER A 207 -3.60 -2.93 5.96
N PHE A 208 -4.75 -2.93 6.61
CA PHE A 208 -5.36 -1.81 7.34
C PHE A 208 -6.27 -2.35 8.44
N PRO A 209 -6.78 -1.51 9.36
CA PRO A 209 -7.77 -1.92 10.33
C PRO A 209 -9.05 -2.39 9.63
N VAL A 210 -9.35 -3.70 9.73
CA VAL A 210 -10.50 -4.35 9.10
C VAL A 210 -11.80 -3.62 9.43
N ILE A 211 -12.60 -3.30 8.40
CA ILE A 211 -13.89 -2.68 8.55
C ILE A 211 -14.96 -3.77 8.47
N VAL A 212 -15.78 -3.85 9.51
CA VAL A 212 -17.01 -4.67 9.53
C VAL A 212 -18.14 -3.75 9.97
N ALA A 213 -19.13 -3.56 9.13
CA ALA A 213 -20.20 -2.60 9.37
C ALA A 213 -21.56 -3.20 9.01
N THR A 214 -22.44 -3.39 10.00
CA THR A 214 -23.78 -3.95 9.80
C THR A 214 -24.87 -2.88 9.76
N GLY A 215 -25.90 -3.12 8.97
CA GLY A 215 -27.06 -2.24 8.88
C GLY A 215 -26.70 -0.80 8.56
N SER A 216 -27.15 0.14 9.37
CA SER A 216 -26.89 1.58 9.20
C SER A 216 -25.40 1.95 9.32
N ASN A 217 -24.59 1.17 10.05
CA ASN A 217 -23.15 1.41 10.17
C ASN A 217 -22.45 1.27 8.80
N SER A 218 -22.95 0.42 7.89
CA SER A 218 -22.42 0.27 6.54
C SER A 218 -22.57 1.54 5.67
N SER A 219 -23.37 2.53 6.10
CA SER A 219 -23.40 3.83 5.45
C SER A 219 -22.19 4.73 5.73
N LEU A 220 -21.28 4.29 6.58
CA LEU A 220 -20.05 4.98 6.96
C LEU A 220 -18.86 4.34 6.24
N PRO A 221 -18.30 4.92 5.16
CA PRO A 221 -17.24 4.28 4.35
C PRO A 221 -16.02 3.82 5.15
N HIS A 222 -15.61 4.60 6.14
CA HIS A 222 -14.48 4.33 7.04
C HIS A 222 -14.93 4.03 8.47
N TYR A 223 -16.00 3.21 8.59
CA TYR A 223 -16.55 2.85 9.88
C TYR A 223 -15.48 2.31 10.84
N ARG A 224 -15.59 2.71 12.10
CA ARG A 224 -14.80 2.17 13.20
C ARG A 224 -15.75 1.74 14.31
N PRO A 225 -15.70 0.50 14.77
CA PRO A 225 -16.47 0.07 15.92
C PRO A 225 -16.03 0.86 17.16
N GLY A 226 -16.95 1.07 18.08
CA GLY A 226 -16.78 1.82 19.32
C GLY A 226 -18.10 1.81 20.05
N ASP A 227 -18.53 2.94 20.59
CA ASP A 227 -19.81 3.06 21.29
C ASP A 227 -21.05 2.80 20.38
N HIS A 228 -20.84 2.76 19.06
CA HIS A 228 -21.87 2.47 18.07
C HIS A 228 -21.77 1.05 17.47
N GLU A 229 -20.95 0.17 18.08
CA GLU A 229 -20.86 -1.22 17.64
C GLU A 229 -22.22 -1.89 17.67
N ALA A 230 -22.55 -2.59 16.59
CA ALA A 230 -23.82 -3.31 16.45
C ALA A 230 -23.60 -4.81 16.24
N PRO A 231 -24.50 -5.65 16.73
CA PRO A 231 -24.52 -7.05 16.36
C PRO A 231 -25.12 -7.21 14.96
N VAL A 232 -24.68 -8.22 14.22
CA VAL A 232 -25.31 -8.66 12.97
C VAL A 232 -26.78 -8.98 13.23
N GLN A 233 -27.66 -8.39 12.44
CA GLN A 233 -29.10 -8.58 12.52
C GLN A 233 -29.65 -9.12 11.20
N LYS A 234 -30.82 -9.76 11.29
CA LYS A 234 -31.54 -10.21 10.12
C LYS A 234 -32.03 -9.03 9.28
N ASP A 235 -32.13 -9.24 7.98
CA ASP A 235 -32.68 -8.31 6.99
C ASP A 235 -31.86 -7.02 6.81
N GLN A 236 -30.53 -7.11 7.02
CA GLN A 236 -29.59 -5.99 6.92
C GLN A 236 -28.38 -6.32 6.04
N PRO A 237 -27.72 -5.29 5.45
CA PRO A 237 -26.42 -5.47 4.83
C PRO A 237 -25.32 -5.62 5.91
N LEU A 238 -24.29 -6.39 5.58
CA LEU A 238 -23.06 -6.52 6.34
C LEU A 238 -21.89 -6.25 5.39
N LEU A 239 -21.33 -5.05 5.45
CA LEU A 239 -20.16 -4.65 4.68
C LEU A 239 -18.90 -5.11 5.42
N ILE A 240 -18.05 -5.84 4.74
CA ILE A 240 -16.74 -6.28 5.22
C ILE A 240 -15.69 -5.81 4.24
N ASP A 241 -14.69 -5.06 4.74
CA ASP A 241 -13.58 -4.52 3.98
C ASP A 241 -12.29 -4.87 4.70
N TRP A 242 -11.43 -5.64 4.01
CA TRP A 242 -10.24 -6.25 4.60
C TRP A 242 -9.15 -6.51 3.58
N GLY A 243 -7.94 -6.65 4.07
CA GLY A 243 -6.82 -7.08 3.27
C GLY A 243 -5.71 -7.66 4.13
N ALA A 244 -4.84 -8.42 3.53
CA ALA A 244 -3.69 -9.07 4.15
C ALA A 244 -2.38 -8.37 3.76
N VAL A 245 -1.34 -8.53 4.57
CA VAL A 245 0.04 -8.21 4.19
C VAL A 245 0.83 -9.49 4.08
N TYR A 246 1.35 -9.78 2.90
CA TYR A 246 2.25 -10.90 2.68
C TYR A 246 3.63 -10.41 2.19
N ARG A 247 4.67 -10.66 2.99
CA ARG A 247 6.06 -10.20 2.71
C ARG A 247 6.14 -8.71 2.36
N GLY A 248 5.35 -7.89 3.05
CA GLY A 248 5.31 -6.45 2.88
C GLY A 248 4.51 -5.98 1.67
N TYR A 249 3.66 -6.80 1.06
CA TYR A 249 2.72 -6.41 0.00
C TYR A 249 1.28 -6.59 0.46
N CYS A 250 0.46 -5.58 0.21
CA CYS A 250 -0.92 -5.48 0.62
C CYS A 250 -1.87 -6.10 -0.40
N SER A 251 -3.02 -6.54 0.06
CA SER A 251 -4.26 -6.74 -0.71
C SER A 251 -5.38 -5.89 -0.15
N ASP A 252 -6.43 -5.65 -0.94
CA ASP A 252 -7.58 -4.85 -0.58
C ASP A 252 -8.86 -5.39 -1.20
N LEU A 253 -9.84 -5.74 -0.37
CA LEU A 253 -11.06 -6.41 -0.79
C LEU A 253 -12.25 -5.91 0.01
N THR A 254 -13.35 -5.63 -0.67
CA THR A 254 -14.64 -5.39 0.00
C THR A 254 -15.72 -6.30 -0.56
N ARG A 255 -16.51 -6.90 0.35
CA ARG A 255 -17.77 -7.56 0.03
C ARG A 255 -18.88 -7.04 0.95
N THR A 256 -20.05 -6.87 0.39
CA THR A 256 -21.25 -6.55 1.17
C THR A 256 -22.19 -7.76 1.13
N LEU A 257 -22.29 -8.43 2.26
CA LEU A 257 -23.18 -9.57 2.43
C LEU A 257 -24.62 -9.09 2.73
N MET A 258 -25.62 -9.84 2.25
CA MET A 258 -27.03 -9.59 2.49
C MET A 258 -27.56 -10.63 3.46
N ILE A 259 -27.86 -10.24 4.69
CA ILE A 259 -28.36 -11.15 5.73
C ILE A 259 -29.88 -11.19 5.67
N GLY A 260 -30.46 -12.31 5.24
CA GLY A 260 -31.90 -12.45 5.10
C GLY A 260 -32.50 -11.54 4.01
N ARG A 261 -33.69 -11.00 4.22
CA ARG A 261 -34.43 -10.17 3.26
C ARG A 261 -34.07 -8.70 3.42
N VAL A 262 -33.15 -8.21 2.61
CA VAL A 262 -32.80 -6.80 2.65
C VAL A 262 -33.84 -5.90 1.97
N ASN A 263 -33.89 -4.65 2.39
CA ASN A 263 -34.72 -3.61 1.81
C ASN A 263 -34.49 -3.51 0.28
N PRO A 264 -35.56 -3.37 -0.55
CA PRO A 264 -35.45 -3.20 -2.00
C PRO A 264 -34.49 -2.11 -2.45
N LYS A 265 -34.37 -1.01 -1.68
CA LYS A 265 -33.42 0.07 -1.96
C LYS A 265 -31.95 -0.38 -1.81
N ILE A 266 -31.65 -1.17 -0.77
CA ILE A 266 -30.31 -1.78 -0.58
C ILE A 266 -30.01 -2.74 -1.73
N LYS A 267 -30.98 -3.57 -2.16
CA LYS A 267 -30.82 -4.43 -3.34
C LYS A 267 -30.59 -3.61 -4.62
N GLN A 268 -31.25 -2.48 -4.78
CA GLN A 268 -31.04 -1.57 -5.91
C GLN A 268 -29.63 -1.00 -5.91
N ILE A 269 -29.16 -0.45 -4.79
CA ILE A 269 -27.79 0.10 -4.72
C ILE A 269 -26.72 -0.98 -4.92
N TYR A 270 -26.94 -2.22 -4.43
CA TYR A 270 -26.03 -3.34 -4.68
C TYR A 270 -25.85 -3.59 -6.18
N LYS A 271 -26.96 -3.69 -6.93
CA LYS A 271 -26.92 -3.88 -8.38
C LYS A 271 -26.23 -2.72 -9.09
N THR A 272 -26.52 -1.49 -8.69
CA THR A 272 -25.89 -0.29 -9.26
C THR A 272 -24.37 -0.26 -9.00
N VAL A 273 -23.93 -0.60 -7.78
CA VAL A 273 -22.50 -0.69 -7.44
C VAL A 273 -21.81 -1.79 -8.26
N LEU A 274 -22.43 -2.95 -8.39
CA LEU A 274 -21.89 -4.04 -9.20
C LEU A 274 -21.79 -3.65 -10.69
N GLU A 275 -22.81 -3.01 -11.26
CA GLU A 275 -22.80 -2.49 -12.63
C GLU A 275 -21.70 -1.42 -12.82
N ALA A 276 -21.53 -0.50 -11.86
CA ALA A 276 -20.49 0.52 -11.90
C ALA A 276 -19.08 -0.08 -11.86
N ARG A 277 -18.87 -1.08 -10.97
CA ARG A 277 -17.63 -1.85 -10.89
C ARG A 277 -17.33 -2.56 -12.21
N ASP A 278 -18.29 -3.28 -12.77
CA ASP A 278 -18.12 -4.04 -14.01
C ASP A 278 -17.87 -3.14 -15.22
N ALA A 279 -18.54 -1.98 -15.30
CA ALA A 279 -18.31 -0.98 -16.32
C ALA A 279 -16.88 -0.42 -16.25
N ALA A 280 -16.40 -0.10 -15.05
CA ALA A 280 -15.03 0.37 -14.84
C ALA A 280 -14.01 -0.68 -15.26
N ILE A 281 -14.14 -1.92 -14.81
CA ILE A 281 -13.22 -3.02 -15.15
C ILE A 281 -13.18 -3.27 -16.66
N LYS A 282 -14.32 -3.29 -17.32
CA LYS A 282 -14.41 -3.44 -18.77
C LYS A 282 -13.69 -2.31 -19.52
N PHE A 283 -13.61 -1.14 -18.91
CA PHE A 283 -12.95 0.03 -19.51
C PHE A 283 -11.43 0.05 -19.27
N LEU A 284 -10.95 -0.57 -18.16
CA LEU A 284 -9.54 -0.54 -17.78
C LEU A 284 -8.63 -1.22 -18.81
N ARG A 285 -7.63 -0.51 -19.28
CA ARG A 285 -6.57 -0.96 -20.19
C ARG A 285 -5.44 0.05 -20.21
N PRO A 286 -4.25 -0.29 -20.76
CA PRO A 286 -3.20 0.70 -21.00
C PRO A 286 -3.68 1.88 -21.82
N GLY A 287 -3.22 3.08 -21.47
CA GLY A 287 -3.51 4.33 -22.18
C GLY A 287 -4.79 5.04 -21.74
N VAL A 288 -5.67 4.41 -20.93
CA VAL A 288 -6.76 5.15 -20.28
C VAL A 288 -6.23 5.89 -19.07
N THR A 289 -6.90 7.00 -18.69
CA THR A 289 -6.47 7.77 -17.52
C THR A 289 -7.23 7.37 -16.26
N SER A 290 -6.61 7.65 -15.11
CA SER A 290 -7.22 7.45 -13.78
C SER A 290 -8.55 8.20 -13.63
N LEU A 291 -8.64 9.42 -14.20
CA LEU A 291 -9.88 10.22 -14.20
C LEU A 291 -10.97 9.61 -15.09
N GLN A 292 -10.59 9.09 -16.26
CA GLN A 292 -11.54 8.42 -17.15
C GLN A 292 -12.12 7.16 -16.49
N ALA A 293 -11.30 6.38 -15.77
CA ALA A 293 -11.75 5.19 -15.06
C ALA A 293 -12.75 5.55 -13.94
N ASP A 294 -12.44 6.57 -13.10
CA ASP A 294 -13.38 7.07 -12.09
C ASP A 294 -14.70 7.54 -12.72
N ARG A 295 -14.62 8.25 -13.85
CA ARG A 295 -15.78 8.80 -14.53
C ARG A 295 -16.75 7.72 -14.99
N ILE A 296 -16.26 6.60 -15.55
CA ILE A 296 -17.10 5.48 -16.01
C ILE A 296 -17.97 4.92 -14.89
N ALA A 297 -17.39 4.62 -13.73
CA ALA A 297 -18.17 4.11 -12.59
C ALA A 297 -19.14 5.16 -12.05
N ARG A 298 -18.70 6.39 -11.96
CA ARG A 298 -19.49 7.51 -11.46
C ARG A 298 -20.70 7.80 -12.34
N ASP A 299 -20.56 7.75 -13.65
CA ASP A 299 -21.67 7.96 -14.60
C ASP A 299 -22.78 6.92 -14.42
N VAL A 300 -22.42 5.65 -14.15
CA VAL A 300 -23.41 4.59 -13.85
C VAL A 300 -24.20 4.92 -12.57
N ILE A 301 -23.47 5.31 -11.52
CA ILE A 301 -24.09 5.64 -10.23
C ILE A 301 -24.95 6.92 -10.32
N GLU A 302 -24.48 7.94 -11.04
CA GLU A 302 -25.24 9.19 -11.29
C GLU A 302 -26.51 8.92 -12.10
N ALA A 303 -26.43 8.08 -13.14
CA ALA A 303 -27.58 7.72 -13.97
C ALA A 303 -28.66 6.95 -13.17
N ALA A 304 -28.26 6.18 -12.15
CA ALA A 304 -29.17 5.52 -11.22
C ALA A 304 -29.74 6.46 -10.13
N GLY A 305 -29.34 7.73 -10.08
CA GLY A 305 -29.82 8.73 -9.14
C GLY A 305 -29.06 8.78 -7.80
N PHE A 306 -27.91 8.12 -7.68
CA PHE A 306 -27.12 8.03 -6.43
C PHE A 306 -25.78 8.77 -6.49
N GLY A 307 -25.63 9.74 -7.39
CA GLY A 307 -24.35 10.44 -7.58
C GLY A 307 -23.85 11.20 -6.34
N LYS A 308 -24.74 11.64 -5.43
CA LYS A 308 -24.36 12.30 -4.18
C LYS A 308 -23.88 11.33 -3.12
N GLU A 309 -24.33 10.11 -3.18
CA GLU A 309 -24.05 9.02 -2.26
C GLU A 309 -22.76 8.26 -2.61
N PHE A 310 -22.08 8.62 -3.71
CA PHE A 310 -20.74 8.16 -4.07
C PHE A 310 -19.72 9.27 -3.81
N GLY A 311 -19.25 9.35 -2.56
CA GLY A 311 -18.46 10.46 -2.04
C GLY A 311 -16.93 10.30 -2.13
N HIS A 312 -16.40 9.18 -2.64
CA HIS A 312 -14.95 8.94 -2.78
C HIS A 312 -14.54 8.65 -4.23
N GLY A 313 -13.27 8.38 -4.48
CA GLY A 313 -12.75 7.96 -5.78
C GLY A 313 -13.13 6.51 -6.10
N LEU A 314 -12.93 6.12 -7.36
CA LEU A 314 -13.12 4.74 -7.79
C LEU A 314 -12.12 3.78 -7.12
N GLY A 315 -10.93 4.28 -6.73
CA GLY A 315 -9.89 3.47 -6.12
C GLY A 315 -8.50 4.12 -6.15
N HIS A 316 -7.51 3.31 -5.85
CA HIS A 316 -6.12 3.74 -5.73
C HIS A 316 -5.14 2.63 -6.16
N GLY A 317 -3.88 2.96 -6.35
CA GLY A 317 -2.81 1.98 -6.48
C GLY A 317 -2.59 1.23 -5.17
N ILE A 318 -2.16 -0.02 -5.27
CA ILE A 318 -1.82 -0.86 -4.12
C ILE A 318 -0.46 -1.52 -4.32
N GLY A 319 0.26 -1.80 -3.26
CA GLY A 319 1.58 -2.43 -3.31
C GLY A 319 2.15 -2.70 -1.94
N ARG A 320 3.29 -2.09 -1.62
CA ARG A 320 3.89 -2.18 -0.27
C ARG A 320 3.13 -1.34 0.75
N GLU A 321 2.35 -0.38 0.27
CA GLU A 321 1.41 0.41 1.07
C GLU A 321 0.01 0.20 0.53
N ILE A 322 -0.95 0.33 1.43
CA ILE A 322 -2.36 0.18 1.06
C ILE A 322 -2.78 1.24 0.03
N HIS A 323 -2.34 2.46 0.19
CA HIS A 323 -2.61 3.55 -0.73
C HIS A 323 -1.34 3.98 -1.46
N GLU A 324 -1.21 3.58 -2.72
CA GLU A 324 -0.15 4.02 -3.64
C GLU A 324 -0.71 4.81 -4.83
N LEU A 325 0.17 5.30 -5.70
CA LEU A 325 -0.22 5.83 -7.01
C LEU A 325 -0.52 4.67 -7.99
N PRO A 326 -1.41 4.89 -8.98
CA PRO A 326 -2.19 6.10 -9.24
C PRO A 326 -3.43 6.21 -8.35
N ARG A 327 -3.97 7.41 -8.19
CA ARG A 327 -5.27 7.62 -7.55
C ARG A 327 -6.36 7.75 -8.61
N MET A 328 -7.33 6.84 -8.61
CA MET A 328 -8.48 6.89 -9.53
C MET A 328 -9.61 7.70 -8.90
N SER A 329 -9.53 9.02 -9.02
CA SER A 329 -10.44 9.95 -8.37
C SER A 329 -10.52 11.26 -9.14
N LYS A 330 -11.72 11.81 -9.27
CA LYS A 330 -11.95 13.13 -9.89
C LYS A 330 -11.23 14.30 -9.19
N TRP A 331 -10.71 14.09 -8.00
CA TRP A 331 -9.95 15.10 -7.24
C TRP A 331 -8.43 14.91 -7.33
N ALA A 332 -7.97 13.84 -7.97
CA ALA A 332 -6.54 13.55 -8.12
C ALA A 332 -5.98 14.15 -9.42
N ALA A 333 -4.66 14.20 -9.50
CA ALA A 333 -3.99 14.47 -10.77
C ALA A 333 -4.27 13.34 -11.77
N GLU A 334 -4.48 13.73 -13.03
CA GLU A 334 -4.71 12.75 -14.10
C GLU A 334 -3.43 11.96 -14.38
N GLU A 335 -3.56 10.65 -14.40
CA GLU A 335 -2.45 9.74 -14.68
C GLU A 335 -2.85 8.63 -15.66
N GLU A 336 -2.00 8.39 -16.66
CA GLU A 336 -2.19 7.32 -17.63
C GLU A 336 -1.87 5.96 -17.00
N LEU A 337 -2.80 5.02 -17.10
CA LEU A 337 -2.63 3.65 -16.64
C LEU A 337 -1.69 2.89 -17.57
N ARG A 338 -0.71 2.19 -17.00
CA ARG A 338 0.33 1.45 -17.69
C ARG A 338 0.39 -0.01 -17.24
N PRO A 339 0.84 -0.93 -18.11
CA PRO A 339 1.06 -2.32 -17.72
C PRO A 339 1.93 -2.44 -16.47
N GLY A 340 1.57 -3.34 -15.56
CA GLY A 340 2.20 -3.52 -14.27
C GLY A 340 1.63 -2.66 -13.13
N MET A 341 0.77 -1.70 -13.40
CA MET A 341 0.03 -1.03 -12.33
C MET A 341 -1.04 -1.96 -11.76
N ILE A 342 -1.17 -2.00 -10.43
CA ILE A 342 -2.27 -2.67 -9.74
C ILE A 342 -3.06 -1.60 -9.02
N VAL A 343 -4.38 -1.62 -9.20
CA VAL A 343 -5.31 -0.63 -8.66
C VAL A 343 -6.52 -1.31 -8.04
N THR A 344 -7.11 -0.71 -7.01
CA THR A 344 -8.41 -1.12 -6.50
C THR A 344 -9.52 -0.58 -7.40
N VAL A 345 -10.63 -1.30 -7.50
CA VAL A 345 -11.88 -0.86 -8.14
C VAL A 345 -13.00 -1.08 -7.14
N GLU A 346 -13.38 -0.02 -6.45
CA GLU A 346 -14.18 -0.06 -5.22
C GLU A 346 -15.37 0.94 -5.22
N PRO A 347 -16.21 1.01 -6.25
CA PRO A 347 -17.35 1.91 -6.19
C PRO A 347 -18.24 1.58 -4.99
N GLY A 348 -18.85 2.62 -4.38
CA GLY A 348 -19.74 2.45 -3.24
C GLY A 348 -20.88 3.47 -3.24
N ILE A 349 -22.02 3.09 -2.66
CA ILE A 349 -23.18 3.94 -2.44
C ILE A 349 -23.55 3.84 -0.96
N TYR A 350 -23.62 4.98 -0.28
CA TYR A 350 -23.83 5.07 1.16
C TYR A 350 -25.02 5.94 1.48
N LEU A 351 -26.12 5.30 1.98
CA LEU A 351 -27.38 5.96 2.33
C LEU A 351 -27.38 6.25 3.84
N ALA A 352 -27.18 7.49 4.22
CA ALA A 352 -27.04 7.90 5.61
C ALA A 352 -28.19 7.37 6.49
N GLY A 353 -27.83 6.59 7.52
CA GLY A 353 -28.78 5.98 8.46
C GLY A 353 -29.56 4.77 7.93
N GLU A 354 -29.44 4.41 6.65
CA GLU A 354 -30.12 3.25 6.05
C GLU A 354 -29.16 2.07 5.80
N GLY A 355 -27.94 2.36 5.30
CA GLY A 355 -26.92 1.37 4.98
C GLY A 355 -26.11 1.73 3.74
N GLY A 356 -25.09 0.95 3.45
CA GLY A 356 -24.21 1.15 2.30
C GLY A 356 -23.79 -0.15 1.66
N VAL A 357 -23.30 -0.03 0.43
CA VAL A 357 -22.74 -1.14 -0.35
C VAL A 357 -21.45 -0.66 -0.99
N ARG A 358 -20.37 -1.43 -0.83
CA ARG A 358 -19.11 -1.36 -1.59
C ARG A 358 -18.77 -2.75 -2.10
N ILE A 359 -18.30 -2.83 -3.33
CA ILE A 359 -17.79 -4.06 -3.94
C ILE A 359 -16.44 -3.71 -4.55
N GLU A 360 -15.40 -4.39 -4.11
CA GLU A 360 -14.02 -4.05 -4.42
C GLU A 360 -13.21 -5.24 -4.86
N ASP A 361 -12.36 -5.02 -5.84
CA ASP A 361 -11.38 -5.99 -6.31
C ASP A 361 -10.06 -5.30 -6.67
N ASP A 362 -8.95 -6.00 -6.43
CA ASP A 362 -7.62 -5.63 -6.94
C ASP A 362 -7.50 -5.99 -8.42
N VAL A 363 -7.06 -5.05 -9.25
CA VAL A 363 -7.00 -5.19 -10.71
C VAL A 363 -5.61 -4.85 -11.25
N LEU A 364 -4.99 -5.80 -11.94
CA LEU A 364 -3.73 -5.61 -12.66
C LEU A 364 -3.99 -5.06 -14.06
N ILE A 365 -3.33 -3.96 -14.42
CA ILE A 365 -3.27 -3.48 -15.80
C ILE A 365 -2.25 -4.34 -16.56
N THR A 366 -2.71 -5.07 -17.57
CA THR A 366 -1.90 -5.94 -18.43
C THR A 366 -1.47 -5.22 -19.70
N HIS A 367 -0.69 -5.85 -20.57
CA HIS A 367 -0.30 -5.24 -21.86
C HIS A 367 -1.48 -5.05 -22.83
N SER A 368 -2.57 -5.79 -22.69
CA SER A 368 -3.70 -5.79 -23.63
C SER A 368 -5.05 -5.41 -23.02
N GLY A 369 -5.11 -5.19 -21.71
CA GLY A 369 -6.35 -4.90 -20.99
C GLY A 369 -6.11 -4.86 -19.48
N CYS A 370 -6.94 -5.57 -18.72
CA CYS A 370 -6.74 -5.74 -17.28
C CYS A 370 -7.09 -7.18 -16.87
N GLU A 371 -6.65 -7.54 -15.67
CA GLU A 371 -6.95 -8.81 -15.01
C GLU A 371 -7.42 -8.52 -13.58
N VAL A 372 -8.59 -9.03 -13.22
CA VAL A 372 -9.08 -9.01 -11.83
C VAL A 372 -8.32 -10.09 -11.07
N LEU A 373 -7.61 -9.70 -10.01
CA LEU A 373 -6.75 -10.60 -9.25
C LEU A 373 -7.52 -11.38 -8.18
N SER A 374 -8.64 -10.84 -7.71
CA SER A 374 -9.52 -11.44 -6.70
C SER A 374 -10.57 -12.34 -7.36
N SER A 375 -10.93 -13.42 -6.67
CA SER A 375 -11.79 -14.49 -7.19
C SER A 375 -13.13 -14.65 -6.46
N LEU A 376 -13.28 -14.08 -5.26
CA LEU A 376 -14.49 -14.17 -4.45
C LEU A 376 -15.74 -13.74 -5.21
N ASP A 377 -16.84 -14.46 -5.01
CA ASP A 377 -18.12 -14.10 -5.60
C ASP A 377 -18.54 -12.67 -5.19
N ARG A 378 -19.13 -11.98 -6.14
CA ARG A 378 -19.62 -10.60 -6.02
C ARG A 378 -21.05 -10.44 -6.51
N SER A 379 -21.67 -11.56 -6.93
CA SER A 379 -23.08 -11.57 -7.31
C SER A 379 -23.96 -11.33 -6.07
N PHE A 380 -25.12 -10.73 -6.29
CA PHE A 380 -26.09 -10.54 -5.20
C PHE A 380 -26.48 -11.87 -4.56
N GLU A 381 -26.62 -12.91 -5.37
CA GLU A 381 -27.00 -14.25 -4.95
C GLU A 381 -25.87 -14.93 -4.14
N GLY A 382 -24.62 -14.81 -4.56
CA GLY A 382 -23.47 -15.39 -3.86
C GLY A 382 -23.09 -14.67 -2.57
N CYS A 383 -23.48 -13.39 -2.44
CA CYS A 383 -23.30 -12.59 -1.22
C CYS A 383 -24.57 -12.60 -0.33
N HIS A 384 -25.54 -13.49 -0.57
CA HIS A 384 -26.75 -13.60 0.22
C HIS A 384 -26.64 -14.74 1.24
N ILE A 385 -26.87 -14.43 2.52
CA ILE A 385 -26.89 -15.38 3.64
C ILE A 385 -28.33 -15.47 4.17
N GLU A 386 -28.91 -16.67 4.22
CA GLU A 386 -30.28 -16.90 4.69
C GLU A 386 -30.45 -16.82 6.22
#